data_522fbe9a2ef9737042dd1c1cc3d5ebaf
#
_entry.id   522fbe9a2ef9737042dd1c1cc3d5ebaf
#
_cell.length_a   1.000
_cell.length_b   1.000
_cell.length_c   1.000
_cell.angle_alpha   90.00
_cell.angle_beta   90.00
_cell.angle_gamma   90.00
#
_symmetry.space_group_name_H-M   'P 1'
#
loop_
_entity.id
_entity.type
_entity.pdbx_description
1 polymer ?
#
loop_
_entity_poly.entity_id
_entity_poly.type
_entity_poly.pdbx_seq_one_letter_code
_entity_poly.pdbx_strand_id
1 'polypeptide(L)'
;MPAPPEAAAPTLPRSGIRLLDAGFSVPGRVILHGISAELTQNRIGIVGRNGSGKTTLLRLLAGLIAPTSGQVRVAGFDPARDRRSAVAALGILFQNPDHQIIFPTVEQELAFGPRQQGQTDAAARALARTTLARHGRSHWAQASVATLSQGQRHYLCLMAVLMLQPATILLDEPFTDLDLPTRARLIRALHALPQRLITITHDPRLLAGYDRVLWLEAGRIRQDGPADAVLAAFVAEMTRIGECDADTDLAL
;
A
#
# COMPACT_ATOMS: atom_id res chain seq x y z
N MET A 1 1.07 32.79 23.70
CA MET A 1 -0.02 31.83 23.81
C MET A 1 0.57 30.43 23.64
N PRO A 2 0.39 29.47 24.55
CA PRO A 2 0.88 28.10 24.38
C PRO A 2 0.09 27.41 23.25
N ALA A 3 0.79 26.60 22.46
CA ALA A 3 0.21 25.79 21.40
C ALA A 3 -0.86 24.84 21.99
N PRO A 4 -1.98 24.60 21.29
CA PRO A 4 -2.98 23.65 21.77
C PRO A 4 -2.35 22.24 21.84
N PRO A 5 -2.76 21.41 22.81
CA PRO A 5 -2.24 20.08 22.97
C PRO A 5 -2.53 19.27 21.70
N GLU A 6 -1.49 18.67 21.18
CA GLU A 6 -1.54 17.70 20.09
C GLU A 6 -2.43 16.54 20.56
N ALA A 7 -3.63 16.44 19.95
CA ALA A 7 -4.53 15.34 20.25
C ALA A 7 -3.79 14.04 19.93
N ALA A 8 -3.45 13.29 20.97
CA ALA A 8 -2.84 11.98 20.84
C ALA A 8 -3.74 11.11 19.95
N ALA A 9 -3.25 10.78 18.75
CA ALA A 9 -3.90 9.83 17.87
C ALA A 9 -4.14 8.52 18.68
N PRO A 10 -5.31 7.87 18.54
CA PRO A 10 -5.56 6.60 19.19
C PRO A 10 -4.47 5.63 18.74
N THR A 11 -3.57 5.27 19.63
CA THR A 11 -2.59 4.19 19.44
C THR A 11 -3.37 2.89 19.40
N LEU A 12 -3.89 2.53 18.22
CA LEU A 12 -4.33 1.16 17.98
C LEU A 12 -3.14 0.25 18.32
N PRO A 13 -3.35 -0.83 19.09
CA PRO A 13 -2.28 -1.76 19.40
C PRO A 13 -1.61 -2.18 18.08
N ARG A 14 -0.29 -2.07 18.01
CA ARG A 14 0.53 -2.51 16.84
C ARG A 14 0.52 -4.03 16.72
N SER A 15 -0.63 -4.66 16.89
CA SER A 15 -0.83 -6.07 16.62
C SER A 15 -0.62 -6.29 15.12
N GLY A 16 0.23 -7.26 14.79
CA GLY A 16 0.66 -7.53 13.42
C GLY A 16 -0.49 -7.95 12.51
N ILE A 17 -0.14 -8.19 11.28
CA ILE A 17 -1.00 -8.90 10.34
C ILE A 17 -0.60 -10.37 10.38
N ARG A 18 -1.58 -11.26 10.50
CA ARG A 18 -1.38 -12.70 10.53
C ARG A 18 -2.14 -13.37 9.40
N LEU A 19 -1.44 -14.18 8.64
CA LEU A 19 -1.97 -15.08 7.63
C LEU A 19 -1.80 -16.50 8.16
N LEU A 20 -2.85 -17.31 8.13
CA LEU A 20 -2.85 -18.71 8.57
C LEU A 20 -3.41 -19.56 7.43
N ASP A 21 -2.53 -20.22 6.70
CA ASP A 21 -2.85 -21.06 5.54
C ASP A 21 -3.80 -20.36 4.54
N ALA A 22 -3.61 -19.04 4.37
CA ALA A 22 -4.49 -18.21 3.57
C ALA A 22 -4.32 -18.54 2.07
N GLY A 23 -5.39 -19.03 1.45
CA GLY A 23 -5.46 -19.35 0.03
C GLY A 23 -6.52 -18.52 -0.68
N PHE A 24 -6.34 -18.37 -1.98
CA PHE A 24 -7.34 -17.71 -2.84
C PHE A 24 -7.41 -18.38 -4.21
N SER A 25 -8.64 -18.72 -4.61
CA SER A 25 -8.93 -19.35 -5.89
C SER A 25 -10.07 -18.61 -6.60
N VAL A 26 -9.98 -18.59 -7.91
CA VAL A 26 -11.09 -18.24 -8.82
C VAL A 26 -11.48 -19.50 -9.60
N PRO A 27 -12.63 -19.52 -10.28
CA PRO A 27 -13.04 -20.69 -11.07
C PRO A 27 -11.92 -21.15 -12.02
N GLY A 28 -11.50 -22.40 -11.87
CA GLY A 28 -10.47 -23.05 -12.69
C GLY A 28 -9.01 -22.68 -12.36
N ARG A 29 -8.74 -21.79 -11.37
CA ARG A 29 -7.35 -21.39 -11.06
C ARG A 29 -7.14 -21.07 -9.58
N VAL A 30 -6.14 -21.70 -8.97
CA VAL A 30 -5.62 -21.29 -7.66
C VAL A 30 -4.59 -20.19 -7.87
N ILE A 31 -4.73 -19.09 -7.13
CA ILE A 31 -3.83 -17.91 -7.22
C ILE A 31 -2.87 -17.87 -6.03
N LEU A 32 -3.36 -18.18 -4.82
CA LEU A 32 -2.56 -18.25 -3.61
C LEU A 32 -2.75 -19.61 -2.93
N HIS A 33 -1.64 -20.21 -2.50
CA HIS A 33 -1.59 -21.56 -1.99
C HIS A 33 -1.09 -21.57 -0.54
N GLY A 34 -1.98 -21.41 0.44
CA GLY A 34 -1.63 -21.64 1.84
C GLY A 34 -0.55 -20.70 2.37
N ILE A 35 -0.75 -19.40 2.21
CA ILE A 35 0.18 -18.39 2.71
C ILE A 35 0.09 -18.31 4.22
N SER A 36 1.21 -18.57 4.92
CA SER A 36 1.32 -18.41 6.36
C SER A 36 2.46 -17.44 6.69
N ALA A 37 2.14 -16.34 7.38
CA ALA A 37 3.11 -15.34 7.80
C ALA A 37 2.56 -14.49 8.95
N GLU A 38 3.42 -14.00 9.82
CA GLU A 38 3.11 -13.00 10.83
C GLU A 38 3.94 -11.74 10.57
N LEU A 39 3.27 -10.67 10.15
CA LEU A 39 3.90 -9.43 9.69
C LEU A 39 3.85 -8.40 10.82
N THR A 40 4.95 -8.27 11.55
CA THR A 40 5.07 -7.39 12.74
C THR A 40 6.01 -6.22 12.53
N GLN A 41 6.89 -6.30 11.55
CA GLN A 41 7.89 -5.27 11.23
C GLN A 41 7.24 -3.99 10.70
N ASN A 42 7.97 -2.87 10.77
CA ASN A 42 7.46 -1.58 10.27
C ASN A 42 7.61 -1.43 8.76
N ARG A 43 8.62 -2.03 8.16
CA ARG A 43 8.90 -1.95 6.71
C ARG A 43 8.97 -3.36 6.14
N ILE A 44 7.93 -3.74 5.39
CA ILE A 44 7.79 -5.08 4.82
C ILE A 44 7.64 -4.95 3.31
N GLY A 45 8.53 -5.62 2.59
CA GLY A 45 8.48 -5.72 1.14
C GLY A 45 7.83 -7.04 0.69
N ILE A 46 7.19 -7.01 -0.46
CA ILE A 46 6.71 -8.21 -1.16
C ILE A 46 7.21 -8.12 -2.59
N VAL A 47 8.11 -9.03 -2.98
CA VAL A 47 8.66 -9.13 -4.32
C VAL A 47 8.19 -10.41 -5.02
N GLY A 48 8.32 -10.43 -6.34
CA GLY A 48 7.98 -11.59 -7.17
C GLY A 48 7.70 -11.20 -8.60
N ARG A 49 7.75 -12.17 -9.52
CA ARG A 49 7.43 -11.96 -10.95
C ARG A 49 5.96 -11.53 -11.14
N ASN A 50 5.65 -10.99 -12.33
CA ASN A 50 4.27 -10.72 -12.71
C ASN A 50 3.46 -12.02 -12.68
N GLY A 51 2.22 -11.93 -12.17
CA GLY A 51 1.36 -13.11 -11.99
C GLY A 51 1.68 -13.98 -10.77
N SER A 52 2.67 -13.65 -9.93
CA SER A 52 2.98 -14.44 -8.71
C SER A 52 1.94 -14.35 -7.59
N GLY A 53 0.92 -13.47 -7.71
CA GLY A 53 -0.15 -13.33 -6.72
C GLY A 53 -0.01 -12.13 -5.78
N LYS A 54 0.98 -11.25 -5.95
CA LYS A 54 1.26 -10.11 -5.05
C LYS A 54 0.04 -9.20 -4.81
N THR A 55 -0.58 -8.70 -5.88
CA THR A 55 -1.77 -7.85 -5.79
C THR A 55 -2.95 -8.59 -5.16
N THR A 56 -3.09 -9.91 -5.42
CA THR A 56 -4.11 -10.74 -4.76
C THR A 56 -3.86 -10.84 -3.27
N LEU A 57 -2.60 -11.05 -2.87
CA LEU A 57 -2.22 -11.06 -1.45
C LEU A 57 -2.52 -9.70 -0.79
N LEU A 58 -2.16 -8.59 -1.44
CA LEU A 58 -2.49 -7.25 -0.93
C LEU A 58 -4.01 -7.06 -0.76
N ARG A 59 -4.81 -7.50 -1.74
CA ARG A 59 -6.28 -7.41 -1.65
C ARG A 59 -6.86 -8.25 -0.51
N LEU A 60 -6.26 -9.40 -0.20
CA LEU A 60 -6.61 -10.19 1.00
C LEU A 60 -6.28 -9.44 2.28
N LEU A 61 -5.06 -8.86 2.38
CA LEU A 61 -4.64 -8.06 3.53
C LEU A 61 -5.54 -6.84 3.74
N ALA A 62 -5.97 -6.22 2.65
CA ALA A 62 -6.89 -5.08 2.64
C ALA A 62 -8.34 -5.44 2.97
N GLY A 63 -8.69 -6.74 2.98
CA GLY A 63 -10.08 -7.20 3.11
C GLY A 63 -10.97 -6.87 1.90
N LEU A 64 -10.37 -6.54 0.74
CA LEU A 64 -11.11 -6.28 -0.51
C LEU A 64 -11.67 -7.58 -1.11
N ILE A 65 -11.01 -8.69 -0.83
CA ILE A 65 -11.46 -10.05 -1.13
C ILE A 65 -11.32 -10.91 0.12
N ALA A 66 -12.17 -11.92 0.27
CA ALA A 66 -12.07 -12.91 1.33
C ALA A 66 -11.18 -14.09 0.87
N PRO A 67 -10.39 -14.69 1.76
CA PRO A 67 -9.67 -15.92 1.44
C PRO A 67 -10.66 -17.06 1.15
N THR A 68 -10.34 -17.92 0.19
CA THR A 68 -11.13 -19.13 -0.11
C THR A 68 -10.79 -20.29 0.83
N SER A 69 -9.61 -20.25 1.45
CA SER A 69 -9.18 -21.16 2.53
C SER A 69 -8.31 -20.42 3.53
N GLY A 70 -8.20 -20.94 4.74
CA GLY A 70 -7.40 -20.34 5.80
C GLY A 70 -7.99 -19.04 6.34
N GLN A 71 -7.16 -18.18 6.92
CA GLN A 71 -7.59 -16.95 7.59
C GLN A 71 -6.59 -15.81 7.40
N VAL A 72 -7.13 -14.57 7.37
CA VAL A 72 -6.36 -13.33 7.45
C VAL A 72 -6.84 -12.55 8.68
N ARG A 73 -5.92 -12.08 9.48
CA ARG A 73 -6.18 -11.22 10.65
C ARG A 73 -5.32 -9.97 10.59
N VAL A 74 -5.92 -8.83 10.77
CA VAL A 74 -5.25 -7.52 10.87
C VAL A 74 -5.60 -6.94 12.22
N ALA A 75 -4.61 -6.64 13.06
CA ALA A 75 -4.86 -6.15 14.41
C ALA A 75 -5.91 -6.99 15.20
N GLY A 76 -5.98 -8.29 14.91
CA GLY A 76 -6.90 -9.24 15.56
C GLY A 76 -8.26 -9.43 14.89
N PHE A 77 -8.69 -8.54 14.01
CA PHE A 77 -9.97 -8.66 13.27
C PHE A 77 -9.80 -9.28 11.88
N ASP A 78 -10.90 -9.76 11.30
CA ASP A 78 -10.98 -10.23 9.93
C ASP A 78 -11.30 -9.05 8.99
N PRO A 79 -10.36 -8.60 8.13
CA PRO A 79 -10.56 -7.39 7.33
C PRO A 79 -11.64 -7.53 6.26
N ALA A 80 -11.96 -8.74 5.82
CA ALA A 80 -13.01 -8.98 4.83
C ALA A 80 -14.43 -8.93 5.46
N ARG A 81 -14.54 -9.23 6.75
CA ARG A 81 -15.81 -9.26 7.49
C ARG A 81 -16.07 -7.98 8.26
N ASP A 82 -15.04 -7.39 8.85
CA ASP A 82 -15.14 -6.13 9.60
C ASP A 82 -14.57 -4.95 8.78
N ARG A 83 -15.38 -4.49 7.83
CA ARG A 83 -15.03 -3.36 6.94
C ARG A 83 -14.75 -2.07 7.71
N ARG A 84 -15.47 -1.83 8.80
CA ARG A 84 -15.30 -0.61 9.60
C ARG A 84 -13.93 -0.56 10.25
N SER A 85 -13.53 -1.64 10.90
CA SER A 85 -12.18 -1.77 11.49
C SER A 85 -11.09 -1.77 10.41
N ALA A 86 -11.35 -2.40 9.25
CA ALA A 86 -10.40 -2.41 8.15
C ALA A 86 -10.11 -0.99 7.63
N VAL A 87 -11.14 -0.19 7.36
CA VAL A 87 -10.99 1.21 6.89
C VAL A 87 -10.31 2.10 7.94
N ALA A 88 -10.53 1.83 9.23
CA ALA A 88 -9.87 2.58 10.30
C ALA A 88 -8.38 2.21 10.48
N ALA A 89 -8.02 0.95 10.23
CA ALA A 89 -6.67 0.44 10.49
C ALA A 89 -5.76 0.47 9.26
N LEU A 90 -6.32 0.37 8.06
CA LEU A 90 -5.58 0.19 6.81
C LEU A 90 -5.79 1.37 5.86
N GLY A 91 -4.69 1.88 5.33
CA GLY A 91 -4.67 2.73 4.15
C GLY A 91 -4.19 1.94 2.94
N ILE A 92 -4.68 2.26 1.77
CA ILE A 92 -4.26 1.62 0.53
C ILE A 92 -3.85 2.69 -0.47
N LEU A 93 -2.69 2.53 -1.10
CA LEU A 93 -2.28 3.31 -2.25
C LEU A 93 -2.15 2.37 -3.44
N PHE A 94 -3.04 2.53 -4.41
CA PHE A 94 -3.06 1.71 -5.62
C PHE A 94 -2.02 2.18 -6.64
N GLN A 95 -1.61 1.28 -7.51
CA GLN A 95 -0.68 1.55 -8.61
C GLN A 95 -1.17 2.70 -9.51
N ASN A 96 -2.45 2.68 -9.88
CA ASN A 96 -3.07 3.74 -10.68
C ASN A 96 -3.92 4.64 -9.79
N PRO A 97 -3.57 5.93 -9.61
CA PRO A 97 -4.36 6.87 -8.81
C PRO A 97 -5.77 7.10 -9.36
N ASP A 98 -5.99 6.92 -10.66
CA ASP A 98 -7.31 7.11 -11.28
C ASP A 98 -8.32 6.04 -10.83
N HIS A 99 -7.86 4.91 -10.30
CA HIS A 99 -8.72 3.90 -9.67
C HIS A 99 -9.10 4.25 -8.22
N GLN A 100 -8.44 5.25 -7.63
CA GLN A 100 -8.64 5.64 -6.24
C GLN A 100 -9.40 6.96 -6.11
N ILE A 101 -9.17 7.90 -7.02
CA ILE A 101 -9.77 9.22 -7.01
C ILE A 101 -11.23 9.15 -7.45
N ILE A 102 -12.13 9.74 -6.65
CA ILE A 102 -13.57 9.68 -6.85
C ILE A 102 -14.14 11.07 -7.17
N PHE A 103 -13.56 12.13 -6.60
CA PHE A 103 -14.11 13.48 -6.68
C PHE A 103 -13.39 14.37 -7.70
N PRO A 104 -14.12 15.33 -8.32
CA PRO A 104 -13.56 16.18 -9.36
C PRO A 104 -12.58 17.23 -8.85
N THR A 105 -12.62 17.60 -7.56
CA THR A 105 -11.71 18.61 -6.98
C THR A 105 -10.88 18.04 -5.86
N VAL A 106 -9.67 18.58 -5.69
CA VAL A 106 -8.71 18.14 -4.66
C VAL A 106 -9.28 18.24 -3.24
N GLU A 107 -9.97 19.36 -2.93
CA GLU A 107 -10.57 19.54 -1.60
C GLU A 107 -11.66 18.51 -1.32
N GLN A 108 -12.49 18.18 -2.30
CA GLN A 108 -13.56 17.20 -2.15
C GLN A 108 -12.96 15.80 -1.94
N GLU A 109 -11.93 15.45 -2.71
CA GLU A 109 -11.24 14.16 -2.59
C GLU A 109 -10.64 13.99 -1.20
N LEU A 110 -9.91 15.00 -0.71
CA LEU A 110 -9.32 14.97 0.63
C LEU A 110 -10.37 14.95 1.75
N ALA A 111 -11.48 15.67 1.59
CA ALA A 111 -12.54 15.75 2.60
C ALA A 111 -13.36 14.45 2.70
N PHE A 112 -13.31 13.58 1.70
CA PHE A 112 -14.13 12.38 1.65
C PHE A 112 -13.86 11.43 2.82
N GLY A 113 -12.60 11.07 3.06
CA GLY A 113 -12.23 10.14 4.14
C GLY A 113 -12.68 10.61 5.53
N PRO A 114 -12.35 11.84 5.98
CA PRO A 114 -12.83 12.38 7.25
C PRO A 114 -14.36 12.40 7.38
N ARG A 115 -15.09 12.68 6.29
CA ARG A 115 -16.57 12.59 6.29
C ARG A 115 -17.05 11.15 6.55
N GLN A 116 -16.41 10.14 5.94
CA GLN A 116 -16.73 8.74 6.20
C GLN A 116 -16.44 8.34 7.65
N GLN A 117 -15.52 9.05 8.33
CA GLN A 117 -15.25 8.89 9.76
C GLN A 117 -16.23 9.67 10.66
N GLY A 118 -17.26 10.30 10.09
CA GLY A 118 -18.31 11.00 10.82
C GLY A 118 -18.07 12.50 11.06
N GLN A 119 -17.04 13.10 10.46
CA GLN A 119 -16.86 14.55 10.52
C GLN A 119 -17.91 15.29 9.67
N THR A 120 -18.29 16.50 10.11
CA THR A 120 -19.14 17.36 9.30
C THR A 120 -18.42 17.80 8.02
N ASP A 121 -19.17 18.14 6.97
CA ASP A 121 -18.57 18.61 5.70
C ASP A 121 -17.66 19.82 5.92
N ALA A 122 -18.09 20.78 6.75
CA ALA A 122 -17.28 21.96 7.07
C ALA A 122 -15.96 21.59 7.77
N ALA A 123 -15.99 20.69 8.75
CA ALA A 123 -14.78 20.25 9.46
C ALA A 123 -13.84 19.45 8.53
N ALA A 124 -14.37 18.56 7.71
CA ALA A 124 -13.60 17.77 6.76
C ALA A 124 -12.90 18.66 5.70
N ARG A 125 -13.59 19.66 5.16
CA ARG A 125 -13.00 20.65 4.24
C ARG A 125 -11.94 21.51 4.93
N ALA A 126 -12.18 21.96 6.16
CA ALA A 126 -11.18 22.70 6.93
C ALA A 126 -9.91 21.86 7.15
N LEU A 127 -10.06 20.56 7.50
CA LEU A 127 -8.94 19.64 7.64
C LEU A 127 -8.20 19.44 6.30
N ALA A 128 -8.92 19.29 5.19
CA ALA A 128 -8.33 19.19 3.86
C ALA A 128 -7.47 20.41 3.51
N ARG A 129 -7.97 21.62 3.74
CA ARG A 129 -7.22 22.88 3.52
C ARG A 129 -5.99 22.98 4.42
N THR A 130 -6.12 22.61 5.71
CA THR A 130 -4.99 22.58 6.65
C THR A 130 -3.93 21.59 6.19
N THR A 131 -4.33 20.41 5.72
CA THR A 131 -3.42 19.40 5.17
C THR A 131 -2.69 19.95 3.94
N LEU A 132 -3.42 20.54 2.99
CA LEU A 132 -2.81 21.15 1.81
C LEU A 132 -1.80 22.25 2.18
N ALA A 133 -2.13 23.09 3.17
CA ALA A 133 -1.23 24.14 3.65
C ALA A 133 0.07 23.57 4.25
N ARG A 134 -0.03 22.53 5.10
CA ARG A 134 1.14 21.83 5.67
C ARG A 134 2.07 21.25 4.59
N HIS A 135 1.50 20.84 3.48
CA HIS A 135 2.26 20.30 2.34
C HIS A 135 2.66 21.37 1.30
N GLY A 136 2.43 22.66 1.57
CA GLY A 136 2.72 23.76 0.63
C GLY A 136 1.88 23.71 -0.64
N ARG A 137 0.66 23.19 -0.56
CA ARG A 137 -0.25 22.97 -1.70
C ARG A 137 -1.60 23.68 -1.55
N SER A 138 -1.68 24.77 -0.77
CA SER A 138 -2.93 25.52 -0.56
C SER A 138 -3.62 25.88 -1.87
N HIS A 139 -2.86 26.17 -2.92
CA HIS A 139 -3.37 26.53 -4.25
C HIS A 139 -4.08 25.37 -4.97
N TRP A 140 -3.95 24.14 -4.48
CA TRP A 140 -4.64 22.99 -5.06
C TRP A 140 -6.09 22.85 -4.61
N ALA A 141 -6.51 23.51 -3.54
CA ALA A 141 -7.81 23.26 -2.90
C ALA A 141 -8.99 23.24 -3.91
N GLN A 142 -9.06 24.22 -4.79
CA GLN A 142 -10.11 24.33 -5.79
C GLN A 142 -9.71 23.77 -7.17
N ALA A 143 -8.50 23.22 -7.28
CA ALA A 143 -8.05 22.67 -8.56
C ALA A 143 -8.86 21.42 -8.93
N SER A 144 -9.14 21.29 -10.23
CA SER A 144 -9.68 20.05 -10.77
C SER A 144 -8.59 18.96 -10.70
N VAL A 145 -8.95 17.77 -10.23
CA VAL A 145 -8.04 16.61 -10.23
C VAL A 145 -7.54 16.28 -11.64
N ALA A 146 -8.36 16.51 -12.66
CA ALA A 146 -7.99 16.27 -14.06
C ALA A 146 -6.83 17.16 -14.54
N THR A 147 -6.56 18.29 -13.90
CA THR A 147 -5.44 19.18 -14.23
C THR A 147 -4.12 18.78 -13.57
N LEU A 148 -4.15 17.82 -12.64
CA LEU A 148 -2.96 17.33 -11.95
C LEU A 148 -2.19 16.35 -12.83
N SER A 149 -0.85 16.43 -12.78
CA SER A 149 0.00 15.37 -13.35
C SER A 149 -0.20 14.05 -12.62
N GLN A 150 0.22 12.94 -13.21
CA GLN A 150 0.13 11.62 -12.58
C GLN A 150 0.82 11.58 -11.21
N GLY A 151 2.02 12.13 -11.09
CA GLY A 151 2.72 12.21 -9.81
C GLY A 151 2.02 13.10 -8.78
N GLN A 152 1.34 14.17 -9.22
CA GLN A 152 0.51 15.00 -8.34
C GLN A 152 -0.74 14.25 -7.88
N ARG A 153 -1.37 13.45 -8.74
CA ARG A 153 -2.49 12.56 -8.36
C ARG A 153 -2.06 11.49 -7.36
N HIS A 154 -0.90 10.86 -7.55
CA HIS A 154 -0.34 9.93 -6.56
C HIS A 154 -0.12 10.61 -5.20
N TYR A 155 0.43 11.82 -5.21
CA TYR A 155 0.65 12.58 -3.98
C TYR A 155 -0.67 12.98 -3.31
N LEU A 156 -1.70 13.32 -4.08
CA LEU A 156 -3.06 13.54 -3.58
C LEU A 156 -3.62 12.29 -2.90
N CYS A 157 -3.52 11.13 -3.55
CA CYS A 157 -3.95 9.85 -2.96
C CYS A 157 -3.21 9.55 -1.65
N LEU A 158 -1.89 9.78 -1.61
CA LEU A 158 -1.13 9.61 -0.38
C LEU A 158 -1.63 10.56 0.74
N MET A 159 -1.85 11.83 0.45
CA MET A 159 -2.42 12.78 1.44
C MET A 159 -3.79 12.30 1.93
N ALA A 160 -4.67 11.85 1.02
CA ALA A 160 -6.00 11.33 1.38
C ALA A 160 -5.90 10.13 2.33
N VAL A 161 -5.00 9.20 2.06
CA VAL A 161 -4.73 8.05 2.95
C VAL A 161 -4.20 8.49 4.31
N LEU A 162 -3.24 9.41 4.34
CA LEU A 162 -2.63 9.89 5.59
C LEU A 162 -3.59 10.67 6.48
N MET A 163 -4.58 11.35 5.90
CA MET A 163 -5.62 12.06 6.67
C MET A 163 -6.47 11.11 7.52
N LEU A 164 -6.58 9.84 7.14
CA LEU A 164 -7.28 8.79 7.90
C LEU A 164 -6.45 8.24 9.06
N GLN A 165 -5.17 8.59 9.14
CA GLN A 165 -4.22 8.13 10.16
C GLN A 165 -4.19 6.59 10.33
N PRO A 166 -4.11 5.80 9.25
CA PRO A 166 -4.11 4.35 9.36
C PRO A 166 -2.87 3.86 10.12
N ALA A 167 -2.99 2.73 10.82
CA ALA A 167 -1.83 2.10 11.47
C ALA A 167 -0.90 1.42 10.46
N THR A 168 -1.45 0.94 9.34
CA THR A 168 -0.70 0.27 8.27
C THR A 168 -1.13 0.81 6.91
N ILE A 169 -0.16 1.05 6.03
CA ILE A 169 -0.38 1.47 4.64
C ILE A 169 0.09 0.34 3.72
N LEU A 170 -0.81 -0.12 2.87
CA LEU A 170 -0.56 -1.09 1.83
C LEU A 170 -0.27 -0.32 0.53
N LEU A 171 0.86 -0.62 -0.11
CA LEU A 171 1.35 0.07 -1.30
C LEU A 171 1.46 -0.94 -2.44
N ASP A 172 0.66 -0.77 -3.49
CA ASP A 172 0.70 -1.63 -4.68
C ASP A 172 1.42 -0.91 -5.81
N GLU A 173 2.69 -1.25 -6.04
CA GLU A 173 3.54 -0.66 -7.09
C GLU A 173 3.52 0.88 -7.09
N PRO A 174 3.74 1.57 -5.96
CA PRO A 174 3.41 2.98 -5.78
C PRO A 174 4.28 3.94 -6.57
N PHE A 175 5.31 3.44 -7.27
CA PHE A 175 6.31 4.26 -7.96
C PHE A 175 6.33 4.05 -9.47
N THR A 176 5.44 3.21 -9.98
CA THR A 176 5.32 2.92 -11.41
C THR A 176 4.86 4.19 -12.14
N ASP A 177 5.40 4.41 -13.33
CA ASP A 177 5.08 5.54 -14.22
C ASP A 177 5.35 6.94 -13.64
N LEU A 178 6.15 7.04 -12.57
CA LEU A 178 6.60 8.33 -12.03
C LEU A 178 7.97 8.71 -12.58
N ASP A 179 8.13 10.00 -12.88
CA ASP A 179 9.44 10.57 -13.20
C ASP A 179 10.40 10.48 -11.99
N LEU A 180 11.70 10.48 -12.26
CA LEU A 180 12.72 10.30 -11.22
C LEU A 180 12.62 11.31 -10.06
N PRO A 181 12.43 12.64 -10.29
CA PRO A 181 12.27 13.60 -9.22
C PRO A 181 11.03 13.37 -8.35
N THR A 182 9.90 13.02 -8.96
CA THR A 182 8.64 12.74 -8.27
C THR A 182 8.75 11.45 -7.46
N ARG A 183 9.31 10.39 -8.07
CA ARG A 183 9.60 9.11 -7.40
C ARG A 183 10.50 9.32 -6.17
N ALA A 184 11.60 10.06 -6.29
CA ALA A 184 12.51 10.33 -5.19
C ALA A 184 11.83 11.11 -4.04
N ARG A 185 10.94 12.05 -4.35
CA ARG A 185 10.15 12.79 -3.35
C ARG A 185 9.16 11.87 -2.64
N LEU A 186 8.45 11.02 -3.37
CA LEU A 186 7.47 10.09 -2.79
C LEU A 186 8.15 9.04 -1.90
N ILE A 187 9.29 8.49 -2.32
CA ILE A 187 10.10 7.57 -1.52
C ILE A 187 10.47 8.22 -0.19
N ARG A 188 11.04 9.44 -0.21
CA ARG A 188 11.40 10.14 1.02
C ARG A 188 10.19 10.40 1.93
N ALA A 189 9.05 10.79 1.35
CA ALA A 189 7.84 11.01 2.10
C ALA A 189 7.35 9.73 2.78
N LEU A 190 7.34 8.59 2.07
CA LEU A 190 6.93 7.29 2.62
C LEU A 190 7.89 6.79 3.69
N HIS A 191 9.21 6.91 3.48
CA HIS A 191 10.20 6.48 4.48
C HIS A 191 10.10 7.26 5.80
N ALA A 192 9.70 8.54 5.75
CA ALA A 192 9.53 9.38 6.93
C ALA A 192 8.26 9.05 7.74
N LEU A 193 7.36 8.22 7.22
CA LEU A 193 6.10 7.89 7.88
C LEU A 193 6.30 6.98 9.09
N PRO A 194 5.62 7.26 10.22
CA PRO A 194 5.65 6.39 11.40
C PRO A 194 4.80 5.13 11.24
N GLN A 195 3.90 5.10 10.26
CA GLN A 195 3.03 3.96 9.97
C GLN A 195 3.82 2.75 9.48
N ARG A 196 3.27 1.55 9.70
CA ARG A 196 3.77 0.35 9.03
C ARG A 196 3.51 0.47 7.52
N LEU A 197 4.53 0.16 6.72
CA LEU A 197 4.39 0.06 5.27
C LEU A 197 4.54 -1.39 4.83
N ILE A 198 3.60 -1.84 4.01
CA ILE A 198 3.72 -3.10 3.26
C ILE A 198 3.73 -2.72 1.79
N THR A 199 4.88 -2.87 1.14
CA THR A 199 5.11 -2.43 -0.23
C THR A 199 5.26 -3.62 -1.16
N ILE A 200 4.38 -3.69 -2.14
CA ILE A 200 4.52 -4.61 -3.28
C ILE A 200 5.27 -3.88 -4.38
N THR A 201 6.31 -4.51 -4.90
CA THR A 201 7.03 -4.00 -6.07
C THR A 201 7.77 -5.12 -6.81
N HIS A 202 8.00 -4.91 -8.08
CA HIS A 202 8.90 -5.73 -8.90
C HIS A 202 10.32 -5.15 -8.96
N ASP A 203 10.54 -3.90 -8.49
CA ASP A 203 11.87 -3.27 -8.40
C ASP A 203 12.46 -3.47 -6.98
N PRO A 204 13.41 -4.40 -6.80
CA PRO A 204 13.99 -4.71 -5.49
C PRO A 204 14.73 -3.52 -4.86
N ARG A 205 15.21 -2.57 -5.69
CA ARG A 205 15.95 -1.39 -5.20
C ARG A 205 15.09 -0.48 -4.33
N LEU A 206 13.76 -0.53 -4.50
CA LEU A 206 12.81 0.27 -3.72
C LEU A 206 12.62 -0.23 -2.29
N LEU A 207 13.09 -1.44 -2.00
CA LEU A 207 12.99 -2.07 -0.70
C LEU A 207 14.31 -2.04 0.08
N ALA A 208 15.29 -1.28 -0.40
CA ALA A 208 16.53 -1.06 0.34
C ALA A 208 16.24 -0.42 1.72
N GLY A 209 16.77 -1.00 2.78
CA GLY A 209 16.51 -0.55 4.16
C GLY A 209 15.18 -1.00 4.75
N TYR A 210 14.44 -1.88 4.08
CA TYR A 210 13.28 -2.55 4.68
C TYR A 210 13.72 -3.59 5.71
N ASP A 211 12.85 -3.86 6.70
CA ASP A 211 13.17 -4.81 7.77
C ASP A 211 13.06 -6.27 7.28
N ARG A 212 12.07 -6.54 6.44
CA ARG A 212 11.70 -7.89 6.00
C ARG A 212 11.16 -7.87 4.59
N VAL A 213 11.45 -8.93 3.83
CA VAL A 213 10.90 -9.14 2.49
C VAL A 213 10.33 -10.56 2.37
N LEU A 214 9.17 -10.67 1.75
CA LEU A 214 8.57 -11.91 1.30
C LEU A 214 8.77 -12.01 -0.21
N TRP A 215 9.39 -13.09 -0.66
CA TRP A 215 9.45 -13.43 -2.08
C TRP A 215 8.30 -14.37 -2.42
N LEU A 216 7.36 -13.87 -3.23
CA LEU A 216 6.20 -14.62 -3.68
C LEU A 216 6.47 -15.19 -5.09
N GLU A 217 6.29 -16.50 -5.23
CA GLU A 217 6.44 -17.21 -6.50
C GLU A 217 5.32 -18.24 -6.67
N ALA A 218 4.68 -18.23 -7.83
CA ALA A 218 3.58 -19.14 -8.16
C ALA A 218 2.54 -19.28 -7.01
N GLY A 219 2.17 -18.16 -6.39
CA GLY A 219 1.18 -18.11 -5.32
C GLY A 219 1.65 -18.66 -3.96
N ARG A 220 2.95 -18.88 -3.77
CA ARG A 220 3.55 -19.37 -2.51
C ARG A 220 4.65 -18.42 -2.04
N ILE A 221 4.92 -18.41 -0.74
CA ILE A 221 6.13 -17.77 -0.22
C ILE A 221 7.30 -18.72 -0.53
N ARG A 222 8.18 -18.27 -1.43
CA ARG A 222 9.43 -18.99 -1.76
C ARG A 222 10.51 -18.73 -0.71
N GLN A 223 10.61 -17.47 -0.26
CA GLN A 223 11.54 -17.07 0.79
C GLN A 223 10.94 -15.93 1.61
N ASP A 224 11.26 -15.90 2.89
CA ASP A 224 10.81 -14.91 3.87
C ASP A 224 11.94 -14.66 4.87
N GLY A 225 12.28 -13.39 5.07
CA GLY A 225 13.38 -13.05 5.99
C GLY A 225 13.85 -11.61 5.89
N PRO A 226 15.04 -11.31 6.45
CA PRO A 226 15.67 -9.99 6.36
C PRO A 226 15.78 -9.53 4.91
N ALA A 227 15.47 -8.24 4.67
CA ALA A 227 15.35 -7.69 3.32
C ALA A 227 16.60 -7.93 2.47
N ASP A 228 17.79 -7.66 2.98
CA ASP A 228 19.04 -7.79 2.23
C ASP A 228 19.26 -9.21 1.72
N ALA A 229 19.00 -10.22 2.57
CA ALA A 229 19.18 -11.64 2.20
C ALA A 229 18.18 -12.09 1.12
N VAL A 230 16.90 -11.72 1.29
CA VAL A 230 15.85 -12.12 0.34
C VAL A 230 16.01 -11.38 -0.99
N LEU A 231 16.33 -10.09 -0.96
CA LEU A 231 16.54 -9.30 -2.18
C LEU A 231 17.76 -9.76 -2.96
N ALA A 232 18.87 -10.10 -2.29
CA ALA A 232 20.04 -10.67 -2.96
C ALA A 232 19.72 -11.99 -3.68
N ALA A 233 19.00 -12.90 -3.01
CA ALA A 233 18.56 -14.15 -3.60
C ALA A 233 17.57 -13.94 -4.77
N PHE A 234 16.63 -13.00 -4.61
CA PHE A 234 15.67 -12.65 -5.65
C PHE A 234 16.38 -12.10 -6.90
N VAL A 235 17.30 -11.13 -6.74
CA VAL A 235 18.04 -10.55 -7.86
C VAL A 235 18.88 -11.60 -8.57
N ALA A 236 19.62 -12.44 -7.83
CA ALA A 236 20.43 -13.51 -8.40
C ALA A 236 19.59 -14.47 -9.26
N GLU A 237 18.40 -14.86 -8.77
CA GLU A 237 17.50 -15.74 -9.52
C GLU A 237 16.91 -15.05 -10.75
N MET A 238 16.53 -13.77 -10.65
CA MET A 238 16.02 -13.03 -11.81
C MET A 238 17.09 -12.85 -12.88
N THR A 239 18.35 -12.59 -12.48
CA THR A 239 19.48 -12.52 -13.42
C THR A 239 19.69 -13.87 -14.09
N ARG A 240 19.74 -14.97 -13.31
CA ARG A 240 19.89 -16.32 -13.85
C ARG A 240 18.80 -16.70 -14.86
N ILE A 241 17.54 -16.35 -14.56
CA ILE A 241 16.43 -16.57 -15.48
C ILE A 241 16.63 -15.76 -16.75
N GLY A 242 17.00 -14.46 -16.66
CA GLY A 242 17.24 -13.61 -17.83
C GLY A 242 18.42 -14.07 -18.68
N GLU A 243 19.43 -14.72 -18.10
CA GLU A 243 20.56 -15.31 -18.84
C GLU A 243 20.22 -16.66 -19.48
N CYS A 244 19.37 -17.47 -18.82
CA CYS A 244 18.90 -18.76 -19.31
C CYS A 244 17.73 -18.63 -20.28
N ASP A 245 17.13 -17.47 -20.34
CA ASP A 245 16.01 -17.17 -21.18
C ASP A 245 16.47 -17.00 -22.63
N ALA A 246 16.73 -18.12 -23.21
CA ALA A 246 16.31 -18.39 -24.55
C ALA A 246 14.76 -18.35 -24.63
N ASP A 247 14.13 -17.34 -24.03
CA ASP A 247 12.76 -16.92 -24.36
C ASP A 247 12.72 -16.25 -25.73
N THR A 248 13.36 -16.85 -26.55
CA THR A 248 13.19 -17.00 -27.95
C THR A 248 11.93 -17.79 -28.32
N ASP A 249 11.01 -17.91 -27.46
CA ASP A 249 9.61 -18.15 -27.83
C ASP A 249 8.94 -16.86 -28.35
N LEU A 250 9.71 -15.87 -28.66
CA LEU A 250 9.47 -14.97 -29.78
C LEU A 250 9.86 -15.70 -31.09
N ALA A 251 9.36 -16.90 -31.28
CA ALA A 251 9.26 -17.48 -32.61
C ALA A 251 8.27 -16.63 -33.39
N LEU A 252 8.88 -15.76 -34.20
CA LEU A 252 8.24 -15.01 -35.28
C LEU A 252 7.53 -15.96 -36.26
#